data_f77fe54696f7ebbbfb1e1559441667eb
#
_entry.id   f77fe54696f7ebbbfb1e1559441667eb
#
_cell.length_a   1.000
_cell.length_b   1.000
_cell.length_c   1.000
_cell.angle_alpha   90.00
_cell.angle_beta   90.00
_cell.angle_gamma   90.00
#
_symmetry.space_group_name_H-M   'P 1'
#
loop_
_entity.id
_entity.type
_entity.pdbx_description
1 polymer ?
#
loop_
_entity_poly.entity_id
_entity_poly.type
_entity_poly.pdbx_seq_one_letter_code
_entity_poly.pdbx_strand_id
1 'polypeptide(L)'
;MLFTRPLRHVAQGVAALVVAAGAVGVAHFDKAVAVSVDGQPTSVHVFGSTDADVLEKQDITVGPHDDVVPSLDTQVSDGDRISVRYGRLLTVTVDGETKEYWTTATTVDGALDDLNIRADGAVLTAARSQPLGRNGLTFAVTTPKKVTVVVDGKTRSVTTTSHTV
;
A
#
# COMPACT_ATOMS: atom_id res chain seq x y z
N MET A 1 50.41 1.62 -62.12
CA MET A 1 49.22 0.86 -61.67
C MET A 1 49.09 1.05 -60.18
N LEU A 2 48.16 1.94 -59.77
CA LEU A 2 47.95 2.33 -58.38
C LEU A 2 46.91 1.41 -57.72
N PHE A 3 47.25 0.82 -56.66
CA PHE A 3 46.35 0.10 -55.78
C PHE A 3 45.59 1.07 -54.92
N THR A 4 44.28 1.28 -55.21
CA THR A 4 43.35 1.96 -54.34
C THR A 4 42.28 0.97 -53.86
N ARG A 5 42.45 0.41 -52.70
CA ARG A 5 41.44 -0.19 -51.81
C ARG A 5 42.17 -0.63 -50.53
N PRO A 6 41.74 -0.31 -49.33
CA PRO A 6 40.41 -0.56 -48.72
C PRO A 6 40.04 0.48 -47.64
N LEU A 7 39.44 1.61 -47.99
CA LEU A 7 38.94 2.52 -46.96
C LEU A 7 37.43 2.38 -46.68
N ARG A 8 36.70 1.69 -47.56
CA ARG A 8 35.24 1.60 -47.44
C ARG A 8 34.73 0.62 -46.38
N HIS A 9 35.51 -0.38 -46.03
CA HIS A 9 35.03 -1.42 -45.07
C HIS A 9 35.31 -1.06 -43.60
N VAL A 10 36.27 -0.20 -43.35
CA VAL A 10 36.56 0.25 -41.98
C VAL A 10 35.48 1.20 -41.44
N ALA A 11 34.94 2.07 -42.31
CA ALA A 11 33.86 3.00 -41.92
C ALA A 11 32.54 2.30 -41.61
N GLN A 12 32.23 1.18 -42.28
CA GLN A 12 31.01 0.41 -42.01
C GLN A 12 31.10 -0.40 -40.72
N GLY A 13 32.29 -0.90 -40.36
CA GLY A 13 32.50 -1.63 -39.12
C GLY A 13 32.36 -0.77 -37.85
N VAL A 14 32.86 0.47 -37.93
CA VAL A 14 32.78 1.42 -36.79
C VAL A 14 31.33 1.90 -36.57
N ALA A 15 30.54 2.14 -37.64
CA ALA A 15 29.15 2.51 -37.50
C ALA A 15 28.29 1.40 -36.91
N ALA A 16 28.53 0.14 -37.27
CA ALA A 16 27.82 -1.02 -36.71
C ALA A 16 28.16 -1.24 -35.23
N LEU A 17 29.39 -1.02 -34.80
CA LEU A 17 29.83 -1.12 -33.42
C LEU A 17 29.22 -0.03 -32.53
N VAL A 18 29.08 1.19 -33.01
CA VAL A 18 28.46 2.30 -32.26
C VAL A 18 26.98 2.09 -32.11
N VAL A 19 26.26 1.54 -33.10
CA VAL A 19 24.82 1.22 -32.99
C VAL A 19 24.59 0.04 -32.02
N ALA A 20 25.46 -0.98 -32.07
CA ALA A 20 25.36 -2.12 -31.15
C ALA A 20 25.67 -1.72 -29.70
N ALA A 21 26.68 -0.88 -29.47
CA ALA A 21 27.00 -0.38 -28.13
C ALA A 21 25.89 0.57 -27.59
N GLY A 22 25.27 1.37 -28.46
CA GLY A 22 24.14 2.21 -28.07
C GLY A 22 22.90 1.42 -27.69
N ALA A 23 22.59 0.35 -28.44
CA ALA A 23 21.43 -0.51 -28.13
C ALA A 23 21.62 -1.32 -26.84
N VAL A 24 22.83 -1.81 -26.59
CA VAL A 24 23.17 -2.52 -25.33
C VAL A 24 23.15 -1.55 -24.14
N GLY A 25 23.60 -0.30 -24.32
CA GLY A 25 23.58 0.72 -23.29
C GLY A 25 22.17 1.10 -22.85
N VAL A 26 21.24 1.27 -23.78
CA VAL A 26 19.83 1.61 -23.49
C VAL A 26 19.11 0.45 -22.77
N ALA A 27 19.35 -0.80 -23.20
CA ALA A 27 18.74 -1.98 -22.56
C ALA A 27 19.24 -2.21 -21.12
N HIS A 28 20.40 -1.67 -20.74
CA HIS A 28 20.98 -1.84 -19.40
C HIS A 28 20.40 -0.84 -18.38
N PHE A 29 19.72 0.22 -18.86
CA PHE A 29 19.11 1.23 -17.99
C PHE A 29 17.59 1.06 -17.84
N ASP A 30 16.96 0.19 -18.64
CA ASP A 30 15.54 -0.15 -18.51
C ASP A 30 15.37 -1.23 -17.44
N LYS A 31 14.73 -0.88 -16.34
CA LYS A 31 14.47 -1.76 -15.21
C LYS A 31 12.98 -2.05 -15.13
N ALA A 32 12.60 -3.33 -15.08
CA ALA A 32 11.24 -3.76 -14.82
C ALA A 32 11.02 -3.85 -13.30
N VAL A 33 10.14 -3.03 -12.77
CA VAL A 33 9.82 -2.94 -11.33
C VAL A 33 8.36 -3.23 -11.11
N ALA A 34 8.05 -4.04 -10.09
CA ALA A 34 6.68 -4.29 -9.68
C ALA A 34 6.29 -3.29 -8.56
N VAL A 35 5.40 -2.35 -8.88
CA VAL A 35 4.84 -1.42 -7.91
C VAL A 35 3.48 -1.94 -7.45
N SER A 36 3.30 -2.14 -6.15
CA SER A 36 2.04 -2.56 -5.55
C SER A 36 1.47 -1.42 -4.71
N VAL A 37 0.26 -0.98 -5.02
CA VAL A 37 -0.46 0.04 -4.26
C VAL A 37 -1.67 -0.62 -3.60
N ASP A 38 -1.74 -0.61 -2.27
CA ASP A 38 -2.79 -1.27 -1.48
C ASP A 38 -3.02 -2.74 -1.87
N GLY A 39 -1.94 -3.44 -2.21
CA GLY A 39 -1.99 -4.85 -2.63
C GLY A 39 -2.34 -5.07 -4.10
N GLN A 40 -2.50 -4.02 -4.91
CA GLN A 40 -2.75 -4.12 -6.35
C GLN A 40 -1.42 -3.93 -7.12
N PRO A 41 -0.83 -5.01 -7.66
CA PRO A 41 0.45 -4.92 -8.35
C PRO A 41 0.31 -4.39 -9.77
N THR A 42 1.25 -3.55 -10.17
CA THR A 42 1.44 -3.07 -11.55
C THR A 42 2.92 -3.18 -11.89
N SER A 43 3.24 -3.71 -13.08
CA SER A 43 4.62 -3.75 -13.57
C SER A 43 4.90 -2.49 -14.39
N VAL A 44 6.01 -1.83 -14.08
CA VAL A 44 6.42 -0.59 -14.75
C VAL A 44 7.87 -0.70 -15.20
N HIS A 45 8.18 -0.07 -16.33
CA HIS A 45 9.54 0.07 -16.84
C HIS A 45 10.06 1.47 -16.52
N VAL A 46 11.19 1.53 -15.84
CA VAL A 46 11.71 2.79 -15.32
C VAL A 46 13.19 2.97 -15.60
N PHE A 47 13.57 4.23 -15.77
CA PHE A 47 14.96 4.68 -15.81
C PHE A 47 15.34 5.43 -14.53
N GLY A 48 14.61 5.17 -13.43
CA GLY A 48 14.82 5.79 -12.14
C GLY A 48 16.01 5.19 -11.38
N SER A 49 16.52 5.95 -10.42
CA SER A 49 17.59 5.54 -9.53
C SER A 49 17.09 5.11 -8.15
N THR A 50 15.98 5.66 -7.68
CA THR A 50 15.42 5.38 -6.34
C THR A 50 13.94 5.01 -6.42
N ASP A 51 13.41 4.41 -5.32
CA ASP A 51 11.99 4.11 -5.19
C ASP A 51 11.14 5.38 -5.31
N ALA A 52 11.61 6.51 -4.76
CA ALA A 52 10.95 7.80 -4.91
C ALA A 52 10.80 8.21 -6.37
N ASP A 53 11.87 8.07 -7.20
CA ASP A 53 11.84 8.40 -8.62
C ASP A 53 10.81 7.55 -9.38
N VAL A 54 10.68 6.27 -9.00
CA VAL A 54 9.71 5.34 -9.60
C VAL A 54 8.29 5.76 -9.27
N LEU A 55 8.00 6.05 -8.00
CA LEU A 55 6.67 6.44 -7.54
C LEU A 55 6.24 7.79 -8.14
N GLU A 56 7.14 8.77 -8.21
CA GLU A 56 6.88 10.07 -8.84
C GLU A 56 6.49 9.92 -10.32
N LYS A 57 7.22 9.09 -11.09
CA LYS A 57 6.92 8.82 -12.50
C LYS A 57 5.60 8.09 -12.72
N GLN A 58 5.06 7.45 -11.70
CA GLN A 58 3.76 6.78 -11.72
C GLN A 58 2.64 7.64 -11.13
N ASP A 59 2.90 8.94 -10.86
CA ASP A 59 1.97 9.87 -10.22
C ASP A 59 1.48 9.38 -8.86
N ILE A 60 2.30 8.56 -8.16
CA ILE A 60 2.01 8.04 -6.83
C ILE A 60 2.59 9.00 -5.80
N THR A 61 1.72 9.79 -5.16
CA THR A 61 2.11 10.68 -4.08
C THR A 61 2.06 9.94 -2.75
N VAL A 62 3.16 10.01 -2.00
CA VAL A 62 3.30 9.40 -0.67
C VAL A 62 3.19 10.46 0.40
N GLY A 63 2.31 10.24 1.37
CA GLY A 63 2.08 11.10 2.53
C GLY A 63 2.80 10.61 3.79
N PRO A 64 2.76 11.39 4.87
CA PRO A 64 3.51 11.09 6.11
C PRO A 64 2.97 9.89 6.90
N HIS A 65 1.78 9.40 6.57
CA HIS A 65 1.16 8.22 7.20
C HIS A 65 1.08 7.02 6.28
N ASP A 66 1.63 7.15 5.06
CA ASP A 66 1.72 6.05 4.12
C ASP A 66 2.94 5.17 4.46
N ASP A 67 2.82 3.88 4.21
CA ASP A 67 3.89 2.93 4.42
C ASP A 67 4.46 2.50 3.06
N VAL A 68 5.79 2.68 2.89
CA VAL A 68 6.49 2.34 1.66
C VAL A 68 7.63 1.37 1.97
N VAL A 69 7.63 0.25 1.31
CA VAL A 69 8.65 -0.81 1.47
C VAL A 69 9.15 -1.23 0.09
N PRO A 70 10.46 -1.14 -0.14
CA PRO A 70 11.54 -0.52 0.63
C PRO A 70 11.36 0.99 0.85
N SER A 71 12.30 1.62 1.56
CA SER A 71 12.24 3.08 1.81
C SER A 71 12.49 3.88 0.54
N LEU A 72 11.96 5.10 0.48
CA LEU A 72 11.96 5.97 -0.72
C LEU A 72 13.36 6.26 -1.29
N ASP A 73 14.39 6.21 -0.47
CA ASP A 73 15.81 6.43 -0.82
C ASP A 73 16.52 5.15 -1.30
N THR A 74 15.83 4.02 -1.31
CA THR A 74 16.38 2.75 -1.79
C THR A 74 16.68 2.82 -3.29
N GLN A 75 17.84 2.32 -3.69
CA GLN A 75 18.20 2.21 -5.11
C GLN A 75 17.46 1.06 -5.77
N VAL A 76 16.84 1.35 -6.89
CA VAL A 76 16.06 0.38 -7.67
C VAL A 76 16.95 -0.48 -8.54
N SER A 77 16.70 -1.77 -8.56
CA SER A 77 17.29 -2.77 -9.44
C SER A 77 16.22 -3.43 -10.33
N ASP A 78 16.66 -4.11 -11.39
CA ASP A 78 15.74 -4.87 -12.23
C ASP A 78 15.10 -6.02 -11.45
N GLY A 79 13.78 -6.17 -11.56
CA GLY A 79 13.01 -7.17 -10.83
C GLY A 79 12.59 -6.76 -9.41
N ASP A 80 12.95 -5.57 -8.94
CA ASP A 80 12.57 -5.09 -7.61
C ASP A 80 11.06 -4.91 -7.45
N ARG A 81 10.64 -4.87 -6.18
CA ARG A 81 9.24 -4.66 -5.79
C ARG A 81 9.14 -3.51 -4.81
N ILE A 82 8.26 -2.58 -5.12
CA ILE A 82 7.91 -1.46 -4.25
C ILE A 82 6.47 -1.65 -3.80
N SER A 83 6.24 -1.65 -2.50
CA SER A 83 4.90 -1.73 -1.90
C SER A 83 4.55 -0.41 -1.25
N VAL A 84 3.44 0.17 -1.66
CA VAL A 84 2.87 1.39 -1.08
C VAL A 84 1.54 1.03 -0.44
N ARG A 85 1.38 1.33 0.85
CA ARG A 85 0.13 1.21 1.58
C ARG A 85 -0.27 2.59 2.09
N TYR A 86 -1.41 3.08 1.62
CA TYR A 86 -1.89 4.41 2.00
C TYR A 86 -2.40 4.44 3.43
N GLY A 87 -1.97 5.44 4.18
CA GLY A 87 -2.52 5.79 5.49
C GLY A 87 -3.94 6.35 5.36
N ARG A 88 -4.83 5.92 6.26
CA ARG A 88 -6.23 6.33 6.33
C ARG A 88 -6.56 6.78 7.72
N LEU A 89 -7.15 7.97 7.84
CA LEU A 89 -7.61 8.48 9.13
C LEU A 89 -8.97 7.88 9.45
N LEU A 90 -9.04 7.20 10.60
CA LEU A 90 -10.30 6.67 11.13
C LEU A 90 -10.70 7.45 12.37
N THR A 91 -11.96 7.90 12.42
CA THR A 91 -12.59 8.41 13.62
C THR A 91 -13.48 7.32 14.19
N VAL A 92 -13.06 6.67 15.26
CA VAL A 92 -13.76 5.52 15.86
C VAL A 92 -14.33 5.90 17.22
N THR A 93 -15.64 5.70 17.38
CA THR A 93 -16.32 5.86 18.67
C THR A 93 -16.54 4.49 19.29
N VAL A 94 -15.82 4.16 20.36
CA VAL A 94 -15.98 2.90 21.10
C VAL A 94 -16.73 3.18 22.38
N ASP A 95 -17.92 2.62 22.55
CA ASP A 95 -18.79 2.78 23.76
C ASP A 95 -19.00 4.24 24.19
N GLY A 96 -19.00 5.18 23.21
CA GLY A 96 -19.18 6.62 23.43
C GLY A 96 -17.89 7.44 23.52
N GLU A 97 -16.71 6.81 23.58
CA GLU A 97 -15.42 7.48 23.55
C GLU A 97 -14.91 7.53 22.11
N THR A 98 -14.69 8.74 21.57
CA THR A 98 -14.23 8.96 20.20
C THR A 98 -12.72 9.20 20.16
N LYS A 99 -12.03 8.47 19.28
CA LYS A 99 -10.60 8.63 19.02
C LYS A 99 -10.30 8.58 17.53
N GLU A 100 -9.21 9.23 17.15
CA GLU A 100 -8.68 9.20 15.80
C GLU A 100 -7.48 8.26 15.72
N TYR A 101 -7.43 7.47 14.65
CA TYR A 101 -6.38 6.50 14.38
C TYR A 101 -5.94 6.55 12.94
N TRP A 102 -4.65 6.35 12.70
CA TRP A 102 -4.12 6.08 11.38
C TRP A 102 -3.94 4.57 11.19
N THR A 103 -4.37 4.05 10.05
CA THR A 103 -4.16 2.65 9.66
C THR A 103 -3.87 2.55 8.18
N THR A 104 -3.14 1.52 7.77
CA THR A 104 -2.95 1.15 6.36
C THR A 104 -3.89 0.02 5.92
N ALA A 105 -4.78 -0.45 6.80
CA ALA A 105 -5.79 -1.44 6.46
C ALA A 105 -6.72 -0.93 5.34
N THR A 106 -7.19 -1.84 4.51
CA THR A 106 -8.08 -1.54 3.38
C THR A 106 -9.55 -1.83 3.66
N THR A 107 -9.85 -2.42 4.83
CA THR A 107 -11.22 -2.73 5.27
C THR A 107 -11.41 -2.35 6.74
N VAL A 108 -12.69 -2.19 7.15
CA VAL A 108 -13.04 -1.92 8.55
C VAL A 108 -12.56 -3.04 9.47
N ASP A 109 -12.74 -4.30 9.07
CA ASP A 109 -12.31 -5.45 9.87
C ASP A 109 -10.79 -5.48 10.07
N GLY A 110 -10.02 -5.30 8.99
CA GLY A 110 -8.55 -5.18 9.08
C GLY A 110 -8.10 -4.02 9.97
N ALA A 111 -8.80 -2.88 9.93
CA ALA A 111 -8.47 -1.75 10.80
C ALA A 111 -8.76 -2.03 12.27
N LEU A 112 -9.85 -2.73 12.59
CA LEU A 112 -10.16 -3.15 13.97
C LEU A 112 -9.07 -4.07 14.51
N ASP A 113 -8.58 -5.01 13.69
CA ASP A 113 -7.50 -5.92 14.05
C ASP A 113 -6.18 -5.18 14.27
N ASP A 114 -5.77 -4.32 13.32
CA ASP A 114 -4.54 -3.50 13.42
C ASP A 114 -4.51 -2.64 14.68
N LEU A 115 -5.66 -2.07 15.05
CA LEU A 115 -5.82 -1.18 16.21
C LEU A 115 -6.08 -1.94 17.51
N ASN A 116 -6.17 -3.27 17.48
CA ASN A 116 -6.54 -4.12 18.62
C ASN A 116 -7.88 -3.71 19.28
N ILE A 117 -8.83 -3.23 18.49
CA ILE A 117 -10.16 -2.88 18.96
C ILE A 117 -11.00 -4.16 19.02
N ARG A 118 -11.35 -4.58 20.24
CA ARG A 118 -12.18 -5.77 20.45
C ARG A 118 -13.58 -5.53 19.92
N ALA A 119 -13.91 -6.23 18.85
CA ALA A 119 -15.21 -6.11 18.19
C ALA A 119 -15.98 -7.43 18.13
N ASP A 120 -15.58 -8.45 18.89
CA ASP A 120 -16.27 -9.74 18.97
C ASP A 120 -17.66 -9.56 19.61
N GLY A 121 -18.70 -9.89 18.82
CA GLY A 121 -20.08 -9.68 19.25
C GLY A 121 -20.52 -8.21 19.35
N ALA A 122 -19.66 -7.25 18.97
CA ALA A 122 -19.97 -5.83 18.96
C ALA A 122 -20.91 -5.48 17.80
N VAL A 123 -21.72 -4.45 18.01
CA VAL A 123 -22.50 -3.79 16.96
C VAL A 123 -21.66 -2.65 16.37
N LEU A 124 -21.50 -2.65 15.05
CA LEU A 124 -20.80 -1.61 14.30
C LEU A 124 -21.79 -0.83 13.46
N THR A 125 -21.55 0.47 13.30
CA THR A 125 -22.33 1.32 12.36
C THR A 125 -21.83 1.22 10.92
N ALA A 126 -20.67 0.58 10.70
CA ALA A 126 -20.11 0.26 9.38
C ALA A 126 -20.01 -1.26 9.21
N ALA A 127 -20.14 -1.76 7.98
CA ALA A 127 -19.93 -3.17 7.71
C ALA A 127 -18.45 -3.54 7.87
N ARG A 128 -18.14 -4.71 8.45
CA ARG A 128 -16.75 -5.18 8.62
C ARG A 128 -16.00 -5.27 7.31
N SER A 129 -16.68 -5.74 6.25
CA SER A 129 -16.11 -5.85 4.90
C SER A 129 -16.12 -4.54 4.12
N GLN A 130 -16.58 -3.42 4.72
CA GLN A 130 -16.59 -2.14 4.03
C GLN A 130 -15.17 -1.71 3.70
N PRO A 131 -14.89 -1.35 2.42
CA PRO A 131 -13.58 -0.87 2.04
C PRO A 131 -13.31 0.52 2.62
N LEU A 132 -12.07 0.74 3.04
CA LEU A 132 -11.57 2.03 3.50
C LEU A 132 -10.92 2.78 2.34
N GLY A 133 -11.54 3.89 1.94
CA GLY A 133 -10.94 4.82 0.97
C GLY A 133 -9.84 5.69 1.60
N ARG A 134 -9.08 6.41 0.77
CA ARG A 134 -8.03 7.34 1.25
C ARG A 134 -8.57 8.48 2.12
N ASN A 135 -9.86 8.81 2.01
CA ASN A 135 -10.51 9.84 2.83
C ASN A 135 -10.82 9.38 4.26
N GLY A 136 -10.51 8.11 4.58
CA GLY A 136 -10.80 7.52 5.88
C GLY A 136 -12.28 7.18 6.07
N LEU A 137 -12.67 6.95 7.33
CA LEU A 137 -14.03 6.60 7.72
C LEU A 137 -14.31 6.99 9.16
N THR A 138 -15.57 7.39 9.43
CA THR A 138 -16.09 7.57 10.80
C THR A 138 -17.11 6.49 11.08
N PHE A 139 -16.95 5.73 12.17
CA PHE A 139 -17.90 4.71 12.59
C PHE A 139 -17.87 4.48 14.11
N ALA A 140 -18.92 3.83 14.62
CA ALA A 140 -19.02 3.50 16.02
C ALA A 140 -19.00 1.98 16.25
N VAL A 141 -18.45 1.59 17.39
CA VAL A 141 -18.37 0.23 17.89
C VAL A 141 -19.03 0.19 19.27
N THR A 142 -20.07 -0.60 19.43
CA THR A 142 -20.72 -0.84 20.73
C THR A 142 -20.40 -2.25 21.19
N THR A 143 -19.61 -2.36 22.26
CA THR A 143 -19.15 -3.66 22.75
C THR A 143 -20.24 -4.37 23.56
N PRO A 144 -20.31 -5.70 23.54
CA PRO A 144 -21.25 -6.45 24.35
C PRO A 144 -20.86 -6.39 25.83
N LYS A 145 -21.84 -6.10 26.68
CA LYS A 145 -21.70 -6.06 28.13
C LYS A 145 -22.46 -7.21 28.79
N LYS A 146 -21.83 -7.88 29.73
CA LYS A 146 -22.46 -8.93 30.49
C LYS A 146 -23.15 -8.34 31.73
N VAL A 147 -24.47 -8.37 31.76
CA VAL A 147 -25.28 -7.88 32.87
C VAL A 147 -25.80 -9.07 33.65
N THR A 148 -25.64 -9.03 34.97
CA THR A 148 -26.20 -10.03 35.88
C THR A 148 -27.48 -9.47 36.50
N VAL A 149 -28.59 -10.15 36.24
CA VAL A 149 -29.91 -9.79 36.77
C VAL A 149 -30.30 -10.80 37.84
N VAL A 150 -30.72 -10.30 39.01
CA VAL A 150 -31.24 -11.12 40.13
C VAL A 150 -32.74 -10.86 40.26
N VAL A 151 -33.53 -11.90 40.04
CA VAL A 151 -34.99 -11.85 40.20
C VAL A 151 -35.43 -13.01 41.08
N ASP A 152 -36.16 -12.73 42.11
CA ASP A 152 -36.67 -13.74 43.10
C ASP A 152 -35.56 -14.67 43.62
N GLY A 153 -34.38 -14.12 43.91
CA GLY A 153 -33.23 -14.87 44.39
C GLY A 153 -32.53 -15.74 43.35
N LYS A 154 -32.97 -15.69 42.08
CA LYS A 154 -32.34 -16.39 40.97
C LYS A 154 -31.47 -15.44 40.17
N THR A 155 -30.22 -15.83 39.95
CA THR A 155 -29.25 -15.07 39.15
C THR A 155 -29.30 -15.51 37.69
N ARG A 156 -29.46 -14.55 36.77
CA ARG A 156 -29.33 -14.76 35.31
C ARG A 156 -28.29 -13.80 34.75
N SER A 157 -27.50 -14.29 33.83
CA SER A 157 -26.54 -13.46 33.08
C SER A 157 -27.05 -13.26 31.64
N VAL A 158 -27.10 -12.01 31.23
CA VAL A 158 -27.53 -11.59 29.86
C VAL A 158 -26.42 -10.78 29.27
N THR A 159 -26.10 -11.06 28.00
CA THR A 159 -25.17 -10.23 27.21
C THR A 159 -26.00 -9.26 26.39
N THR A 160 -25.68 -7.96 26.46
CA THR A 160 -26.39 -6.90 25.77
C THR A 160 -25.41 -5.84 25.26
N THR A 161 -25.73 -5.19 24.15
CA THR A 161 -25.05 -4.00 23.63
C THR A 161 -25.80 -2.69 23.97
N SER A 162 -26.92 -2.78 24.70
CA SER A 162 -27.70 -1.60 25.13
C SER A 162 -26.91 -0.78 26.15
N HIS A 163 -27.09 0.56 26.09
CA HIS A 163 -26.46 1.50 27.02
C HIS A 163 -27.33 1.72 28.29
N THR A 164 -28.58 1.37 28.23
CA THR A 164 -29.56 1.51 29.34
C THR A 164 -30.24 0.18 29.63
N VAL A 165 -30.64 0.02 30.86
CA VAL A 165 -31.43 -1.13 31.41
C VAL A 165 -32.91 -0.77 31.37
#